data_fd9baaac8b66e36f10712e51bbb6bb43
#
_entry.id   fd9baaac8b66e36f10712e51bbb6bb43
#
_cell.length_a   1.000
_cell.length_b   1.000
_cell.length_c   1.000
_cell.angle_alpha   90.00
_cell.angle_beta   90.00
_cell.angle_gamma   90.00
#
_symmetry.space_group_name_H-M   'P 1'
#
loop_
_entity.id
_entity.type
_entity.pdbx_description
1 polymer ?
#
loop_
_entity_poly.entity_id
_entity_poly.type
_entity_poly.pdbx_seq_one_letter_code
_entity_poly.pdbx_strand_id
1 'polypeptide(L)'
;YDESVLTYTERSTVVTLSVTARGVQMKQAEREATAEEKAAAANPLLDSGRQYLIRVDQAAALLREIGILTADGKLKNDMIRKYNQIDHYVELVAPMFEQDDSDEIVLLDCACGKSYLSFVMNYYIHEVLHRRCRVIGVDIKEHVIDESRAMAKRLGYHNMTFICADLRTYQPPKNVTAVISLHACDIATDLALGTATRA
;
A
#
# COMPACT_ATOMS: atom_id res chain seq x y z
N TYR A 1 -5.68 11.17 -42.57
CA TYR A 1 -4.74 11.57 -41.53
C TYR A 1 -3.35 11.50 -42.14
N ASP A 2 -2.72 12.65 -42.33
CA ASP A 2 -1.47 12.70 -43.09
C ASP A 2 -0.24 12.43 -42.20
N GLU A 3 -0.33 12.67 -40.90
CA GLU A 3 0.73 12.39 -39.92
C GLU A 3 0.17 12.32 -38.49
N SER A 4 0.70 11.39 -37.66
CA SER A 4 0.43 11.29 -36.24
C SER A 4 1.75 11.23 -35.48
N VAL A 5 1.89 12.04 -34.42
CA VAL A 5 3.09 12.08 -33.60
C VAL A 5 2.70 11.77 -32.17
N LEU A 6 3.32 10.75 -31.59
CA LEU A 6 3.22 10.42 -30.17
C LEU A 6 4.57 10.70 -29.49
N THR A 7 4.55 11.52 -28.46
CA THR A 7 5.75 11.78 -27.65
C THR A 7 5.56 11.19 -26.26
N TYR A 8 6.48 10.33 -25.85
CA TYR A 8 6.57 9.76 -24.53
C TYR A 8 7.83 10.27 -23.85
N THR A 9 7.69 10.76 -22.63
CA THR A 9 8.82 11.26 -21.83
C THR A 9 8.91 10.49 -20.53
N GLU A 10 10.06 9.88 -20.25
CA GLU A 10 10.36 9.24 -18.98
C GLU A 10 11.74 9.67 -18.50
N ARG A 11 11.80 10.33 -17.34
CA ARG A 11 13.03 10.85 -16.73
C ARG A 11 13.84 11.70 -17.72
N SER A 12 15.03 11.22 -18.12
CA SER A 12 15.92 11.92 -19.07
C SER A 12 15.73 11.46 -20.52
N THR A 13 14.76 10.60 -20.82
CA THR A 13 14.56 10.04 -22.16
C THR A 13 13.26 10.54 -22.77
N VAL A 14 13.32 11.05 -23.98
CA VAL A 14 12.17 11.40 -24.81
C VAL A 14 12.13 10.48 -26.00
N VAL A 15 11.04 9.73 -26.15
CA VAL A 15 10.77 8.89 -27.30
C VAL A 15 9.67 9.53 -28.13
N THR A 16 9.95 9.83 -29.39
CA THR A 16 8.97 10.35 -30.35
C THR A 16 8.71 9.30 -31.44
N LEU A 17 7.44 8.93 -31.59
CA LEU A 17 6.95 8.06 -32.64
C LEU A 17 6.20 8.92 -33.65
N SER A 18 6.66 8.93 -34.88
CA SER A 18 5.99 9.59 -36.00
C SER A 18 5.44 8.54 -36.95
N VAL A 19 4.14 8.57 -37.22
CA VAL A 19 3.45 7.67 -38.13
C VAL A 19 3.00 8.46 -39.35
N THR A 20 3.47 8.09 -40.52
CA THR A 20 3.11 8.72 -41.80
C THR A 20 2.68 7.64 -42.77
N ALA A 21 2.12 8.05 -43.92
CA ALA A 21 1.81 7.13 -45.01
C ALA A 21 3.05 6.35 -45.54
N ARG A 22 4.27 6.82 -45.25
CA ARG A 22 5.54 6.19 -45.63
C ARG A 22 6.10 5.22 -44.62
N GLY A 23 5.49 5.14 -43.42
CA GLY A 23 5.90 4.23 -42.35
C GLY A 23 5.98 4.89 -40.96
N VAL A 24 6.51 4.13 -40.04
CA VAL A 24 6.69 4.54 -38.61
C VAL A 24 8.17 4.85 -38.40
N GLN A 25 8.46 6.00 -37.81
CA GLN A 25 9.79 6.38 -37.35
C GLN A 25 9.79 6.57 -35.86
N MET A 26 10.79 6.04 -35.20
CA MET A 26 11.04 6.25 -33.79
C MET A 26 12.34 7.03 -33.60
N LYS A 27 12.29 8.12 -32.85
CA LYS A 27 13.45 8.88 -32.37
C LYS A 27 13.50 8.80 -30.87
N GLN A 28 14.68 8.48 -30.36
CA GLN A 28 14.98 8.55 -28.94
C GLN A 28 16.03 9.65 -28.74
N ALA A 29 15.78 10.55 -27.81
CA ALA A 29 16.70 11.62 -27.45
C ALA A 29 16.87 11.66 -25.93
N GLU A 30 18.08 11.89 -25.46
CA GLU A 30 18.35 12.25 -24.08
C GLU A 30 18.12 13.75 -23.93
N ARG A 31 17.42 14.16 -22.87
CA ARG A 31 17.32 15.56 -22.47
C ARG A 31 17.90 15.73 -21.08
N GLU A 32 18.52 16.84 -20.83
CA GLU A 32 18.86 17.22 -19.45
C GLU A 32 17.56 17.45 -18.66
N ALA A 33 17.48 16.82 -17.49
CA ALA A 33 16.40 17.08 -16.55
C ALA A 33 16.42 18.55 -16.11
N THR A 34 15.27 19.19 -16.07
CA THR A 34 15.13 20.57 -15.59
C THR A 34 15.54 20.65 -14.11
N ALA A 35 15.81 21.88 -13.61
CA ALA A 35 16.12 22.07 -12.20
C ALA A 35 15.00 21.58 -11.28
N GLU A 36 13.74 21.72 -11.72
CA GLU A 36 12.55 21.22 -11.04
C GLU A 36 12.51 19.69 -11.02
N GLU A 37 12.81 19.03 -12.13
CA GLU A 37 12.89 17.57 -12.23
C GLU A 37 14.07 16.99 -11.44
N LYS A 38 15.20 17.72 -11.35
CA LYS A 38 16.33 17.36 -10.48
C LYS A 38 15.98 17.53 -8.99
N ALA A 39 15.24 18.57 -8.65
CA ALA A 39 14.70 18.78 -7.30
C ALA A 39 13.66 17.70 -6.95
N ALA A 40 12.81 17.34 -7.90
CA ALA A 40 11.84 16.26 -7.84
C ALA A 40 12.48 14.89 -7.61
N ALA A 41 13.53 14.60 -8.34
CA ALA A 41 14.30 13.38 -8.16
C ALA A 41 14.97 13.32 -6.77
N ALA A 42 15.27 14.48 -6.18
CA ALA A 42 15.78 14.59 -4.81
C ALA A 42 14.69 14.37 -3.75
N ASN A 43 13.42 14.65 -4.05
CA ASN A 43 12.29 14.39 -3.17
C ASN A 43 10.98 14.12 -3.97
N PRO A 44 10.79 12.88 -4.49
CA PRO A 44 9.66 12.53 -5.34
C PRO A 44 8.29 12.73 -4.68
N LEU A 45 8.24 12.97 -3.36
CA LEU A 45 7.01 13.27 -2.64
C LEU A 45 6.58 14.74 -2.82
N LEU A 46 7.53 15.66 -3.06
CA LEU A 46 7.24 17.10 -3.17
C LEU A 46 6.69 17.50 -4.55
N ASP A 47 6.98 16.71 -5.58
CA ASP A 47 6.68 17.10 -6.96
C ASP A 47 5.33 16.67 -7.50
N SER A 48 4.68 15.71 -6.90
CA SER A 48 3.45 15.17 -7.46
C SER A 48 2.20 16.00 -7.16
N GLY A 49 2.28 16.99 -6.27
CA GLY A 49 1.11 17.70 -5.73
C GLY A 49 0.14 16.77 -5.00
N ARG A 50 0.54 15.50 -4.82
CA ARG A 50 -0.26 14.46 -4.22
C ARG A 50 -0.31 14.62 -2.70
N GLN A 51 -1.51 14.63 -2.17
CA GLN A 51 -1.71 14.58 -0.72
C GLN A 51 -1.70 13.11 -0.27
N TYR A 52 -0.60 12.71 0.36
CA TYR A 52 -0.47 11.36 0.91
C TYR A 52 -1.26 11.23 2.21
N LEU A 53 -2.04 10.16 2.33
CA LEU A 53 -2.75 9.81 3.57
C LEU A 53 -1.80 9.23 4.61
N ILE A 54 -0.77 8.50 4.17
CA ILE A 54 0.28 7.95 5.04
C ILE A 54 1.52 8.84 4.93
N ARG A 55 1.54 9.94 5.65
CA ARG A 55 2.59 10.95 5.57
C ARG A 55 3.89 10.47 6.22
N VAL A 56 5.01 10.67 5.51
CA VAL A 56 6.36 10.23 5.96
C VAL A 56 6.76 10.82 7.31
N ASP A 57 6.46 12.10 7.52
CA ASP A 57 6.78 12.83 8.75
C ASP A 57 5.98 12.31 9.96
N GLN A 58 4.75 11.87 9.75
CA GLN A 58 3.84 11.39 10.80
C GLN A 58 3.95 9.88 11.02
N ALA A 59 4.07 9.09 9.95
CA ALA A 59 4.12 7.63 9.97
C ALA A 59 5.55 7.06 10.04
N ALA A 60 6.56 7.88 10.42
CA ALA A 60 7.97 7.49 10.30
C ALA A 60 8.32 6.20 11.05
N ALA A 61 7.76 5.95 12.24
CA ALA A 61 8.01 4.73 13.00
C ALA A 61 7.51 3.49 12.23
N LEU A 62 6.26 3.52 11.76
CA LEU A 62 5.66 2.47 10.95
C LEU A 62 6.46 2.24 9.65
N LEU A 63 6.76 3.30 8.92
CA LEU A 63 7.44 3.21 7.62
C LEU A 63 8.87 2.67 7.74
N ARG A 64 9.57 2.90 8.89
CA ARG A 64 10.85 2.25 9.19
C ARG A 64 10.67 0.76 9.44
N GLU A 65 9.70 0.38 10.25
CA GLU A 65 9.44 -1.03 10.59
C GLU A 65 9.09 -1.88 9.37
N ILE A 66 8.29 -1.35 8.45
CA ILE A 66 7.96 -2.04 7.19
C ILE A 66 9.03 -1.88 6.11
N GLY A 67 10.16 -1.23 6.44
CA GLY A 67 11.35 -1.15 5.60
C GLY A 67 11.28 -0.13 4.46
N ILE A 68 10.32 0.79 4.48
CA ILE A 68 10.18 1.87 3.47
C ILE A 68 11.16 3.00 3.73
N LEU A 69 11.39 3.35 4.99
CA LEU A 69 12.40 4.33 5.36
C LEU A 69 13.72 3.68 5.79
N THR A 70 14.78 4.43 5.64
CA THR A 70 16.09 4.14 6.26
C THR A 70 16.06 4.47 7.76
N ALA A 71 17.08 4.08 8.52
CA ALA A 71 17.18 4.39 9.94
C ALA A 71 17.19 5.92 10.20
N ASP A 72 17.80 6.71 9.31
CA ASP A 72 17.84 8.18 9.36
C ASP A 72 16.57 8.86 8.82
N GLY A 73 15.53 8.08 8.48
CA GLY A 73 14.21 8.59 8.12
C GLY A 73 14.04 8.99 6.65
N LYS A 74 14.99 8.64 5.78
CA LYS A 74 14.88 8.92 4.35
C LYS A 74 14.13 7.79 3.63
N LEU A 75 13.30 8.18 2.67
CA LEU A 75 12.62 7.22 1.79
C LEU A 75 13.64 6.49 0.92
N LYS A 76 13.60 5.15 0.94
CA LYS A 76 14.49 4.33 0.10
C LYS A 76 14.01 4.40 -1.35
N ASN A 77 14.95 4.63 -2.29
CA ASN A 77 14.63 4.78 -3.71
C ASN A 77 13.94 3.54 -4.31
N ASP A 78 14.35 2.34 -3.92
CA ASP A 78 13.76 1.07 -4.33
C ASP A 78 12.37 0.80 -3.71
N MET A 79 12.01 1.54 -2.65
CA MET A 79 10.73 1.43 -1.96
C MET A 79 9.69 2.49 -2.32
N ILE A 80 10.04 3.47 -3.15
CA ILE A 80 9.11 4.54 -3.55
C ILE A 80 7.84 3.95 -4.19
N ARG A 81 8.00 2.99 -5.10
CA ARG A 81 6.85 2.34 -5.76
C ARG A 81 5.95 1.63 -4.73
N LYS A 82 6.55 0.93 -3.78
CA LYS A 82 5.80 0.24 -2.72
C LYS A 82 5.08 1.23 -1.80
N TYR A 83 5.72 2.34 -1.45
CA TYR A 83 5.09 3.39 -0.67
C TYR A 83 3.88 3.98 -1.39
N ASN A 84 4.02 4.32 -2.67
CA ASN A 84 2.91 4.82 -3.48
C ASN A 84 1.76 3.80 -3.62
N GLN A 85 2.07 2.52 -3.77
CA GLN A 85 1.04 1.46 -3.81
C GLN A 85 0.27 1.35 -2.50
N ILE A 86 0.95 1.41 -1.36
CA ILE A 86 0.34 1.36 -0.04
C ILE A 86 -0.57 2.56 0.18
N ASP A 87 -0.10 3.77 -0.11
CA ASP A 87 -0.88 4.98 0.06
C ASP A 87 -2.10 4.99 -0.87
N HIS A 88 -1.94 4.61 -2.13
CA HIS A 88 -3.05 4.48 -3.07
C HIS A 88 -4.08 3.43 -2.63
N TYR A 89 -3.63 2.33 -2.04
CA TYR A 89 -4.55 1.35 -1.48
C TYR A 89 -5.39 1.97 -0.34
N VAL A 90 -4.76 2.74 0.54
CA VAL A 90 -5.49 3.44 1.61
C VAL A 90 -6.51 4.41 1.02
N GLU A 91 -6.15 5.20 0.00
CA GLU A 91 -7.08 6.10 -0.71
C GLU A 91 -8.32 5.37 -1.22
N LEU A 92 -8.14 4.18 -1.80
CA LEU A 92 -9.25 3.40 -2.36
C LEU A 92 -10.22 2.89 -1.30
N VAL A 93 -9.73 2.54 -0.12
CA VAL A 93 -10.56 1.95 0.95
C VAL A 93 -11.00 2.98 2.00
N ALA A 94 -10.37 4.15 2.05
CA ALA A 94 -10.67 5.21 3.01
C ALA A 94 -12.16 5.57 3.11
N PRO A 95 -12.91 5.75 2.00
CA PRO A 95 -14.32 6.10 2.06
C PRO A 95 -15.18 5.07 2.81
N MET A 96 -14.78 3.80 2.82
CA MET A 96 -15.53 2.76 3.56
C MET A 96 -15.44 2.98 5.06
N PHE A 97 -14.30 3.43 5.56
CA PHE A 97 -14.08 3.65 7.00
C PHE A 97 -14.51 5.04 7.46
N GLU A 98 -14.45 6.03 6.58
CA GLU A 98 -14.94 7.39 6.86
C GLU A 98 -16.45 7.45 6.99
N GLN A 99 -17.17 6.60 6.25
CA GLN A 99 -18.63 6.53 6.25
C GLN A 99 -19.19 5.50 7.26
N ASP A 100 -18.34 4.72 7.89
CA ASP A 100 -18.75 3.73 8.87
C ASP A 100 -19.07 4.40 10.21
N ASP A 101 -20.27 4.15 10.77
CA ASP A 101 -20.73 4.75 12.02
C ASP A 101 -20.57 3.84 13.25
N SER A 102 -19.88 2.70 13.11
CA SER A 102 -19.67 1.76 14.21
C SER A 102 -18.75 2.34 15.30
N ASP A 103 -18.95 1.94 16.55
CA ASP A 103 -18.12 2.38 17.68
C ASP A 103 -16.66 1.90 17.56
N GLU A 104 -16.43 0.75 16.93
CA GLU A 104 -15.13 0.16 16.69
C GLU A 104 -15.06 -0.50 15.30
N ILE A 105 -14.06 -0.15 14.53
CA ILE A 105 -13.77 -0.82 13.25
C ILE A 105 -12.99 -2.09 13.52
N VAL A 106 -13.54 -3.24 13.14
CA VAL A 106 -12.86 -4.54 13.23
C VAL A 106 -12.43 -4.97 11.84
N LEU A 107 -11.13 -4.91 11.59
CA LEU A 107 -10.52 -5.29 10.31
C LEU A 107 -9.95 -6.71 10.40
N LEU A 108 -10.35 -7.58 9.47
CA LEU A 108 -9.80 -8.92 9.32
C LEU A 108 -8.95 -8.98 8.04
N ASP A 109 -7.65 -9.27 8.18
CA ASP A 109 -6.73 -9.47 7.06
C ASP A 109 -6.48 -10.98 6.88
N CYS A 110 -7.05 -11.53 5.81
CA CYS A 110 -6.96 -12.95 5.45
C CYS A 110 -5.75 -13.21 4.57
N ALA A 111 -4.93 -14.21 4.92
CA ALA A 111 -3.63 -14.49 4.31
C ALA A 111 -2.70 -13.27 4.39
N CYS A 112 -2.59 -12.69 5.58
CA CYS A 112 -1.94 -11.40 5.81
C CYS A 112 -0.43 -11.38 5.49
N GLY A 113 0.23 -12.52 5.38
CA GLY A 113 1.66 -12.62 5.12
C GLY A 113 2.48 -11.79 6.13
N LYS A 114 3.33 -10.88 5.65
CA LYS A 114 4.10 -9.96 6.49
C LYS A 114 3.26 -8.80 7.08
N SER A 115 1.96 -8.81 6.87
CA SER A 115 0.97 -7.90 7.47
C SER A 115 1.21 -6.40 7.23
N TYR A 116 2.04 -6.01 6.26
CA TYR A 116 2.34 -4.59 6.03
C TYR A 116 1.07 -3.76 5.83
N LEU A 117 0.09 -4.33 5.13
CA LEU A 117 -1.17 -3.65 4.89
C LEU A 117 -2.02 -3.54 6.17
N SER A 118 -2.07 -4.59 6.99
CA SER A 118 -2.72 -4.55 8.30
C SER A 118 -2.18 -3.41 9.16
N PHE A 119 -0.85 -3.24 9.19
CA PHE A 119 -0.19 -2.16 9.95
C PHE A 119 -0.52 -0.78 9.41
N VAL A 120 -0.52 -0.62 8.09
CA VAL A 120 -0.86 0.65 7.44
C VAL A 120 -2.32 1.01 7.67
N MET A 121 -3.23 0.04 7.56
CA MET A 121 -4.66 0.26 7.82
C MET A 121 -4.91 0.58 9.29
N ASN A 122 -4.22 -0.09 10.22
CA ASN A 122 -4.28 0.25 11.63
C ASN A 122 -3.85 1.71 11.88
N TYR A 123 -2.73 2.12 11.31
CA TYR A 123 -2.25 3.50 11.39
C TYR A 123 -3.29 4.47 10.85
N TYR A 124 -3.83 4.22 9.66
CA TYR A 124 -4.81 5.10 9.04
C TYR A 124 -6.07 5.25 9.90
N ILE A 125 -6.67 4.15 10.33
CA ILE A 125 -7.92 4.19 11.10
C ILE A 125 -7.68 4.81 12.49
N HIS A 126 -6.60 4.43 13.16
CA HIS A 126 -6.35 4.85 14.54
C HIS A 126 -5.72 6.25 14.63
N GLU A 127 -4.67 6.52 13.81
CA GLU A 127 -3.89 7.75 13.94
C GLU A 127 -4.39 8.88 13.01
N VAL A 128 -4.95 8.54 11.84
CA VAL A 128 -5.43 9.56 10.88
C VAL A 128 -6.91 9.84 11.08
N LEU A 129 -7.76 8.82 11.15
CA LEU A 129 -9.20 8.98 11.36
C LEU A 129 -9.57 9.16 12.84
N HIS A 130 -8.64 8.91 13.77
CA HIS A 130 -8.87 8.96 15.23
C HIS A 130 -10.04 8.08 15.68
N ARG A 131 -10.20 6.91 15.05
CA ARG A 131 -11.24 5.95 15.37
C ARG A 131 -10.71 4.73 16.12
N ARG A 132 -11.56 4.15 16.96
CA ARG A 132 -11.23 2.86 17.59
C ARG A 132 -11.15 1.79 16.52
N CYS A 133 -10.09 0.99 16.59
CA CYS A 133 -9.82 -0.02 15.60
C CYS A 133 -9.25 -1.27 16.27
N ARG A 134 -9.64 -2.43 15.79
CA ARG A 134 -9.06 -3.72 16.13
C ARG A 134 -8.71 -4.46 14.82
N VAL A 135 -7.47 -4.87 14.70
CA VAL A 135 -6.99 -5.57 13.52
C VAL A 135 -6.68 -7.02 13.86
N ILE A 136 -7.16 -7.93 13.03
CA ILE A 136 -6.93 -9.37 13.16
C ILE A 136 -6.27 -9.84 11.86
N GLY A 137 -4.99 -10.22 11.92
CA GLY A 137 -4.28 -10.83 10.80
C GLY A 137 -4.27 -12.35 10.93
N VAL A 138 -4.60 -13.06 9.86
CA VAL A 138 -4.60 -14.52 9.83
C VAL A 138 -3.73 -15.02 8.68
N ASP A 139 -2.79 -15.90 8.98
CA ASP A 139 -1.97 -16.59 7.98
C ASP A 139 -1.67 -18.02 8.45
N ILE A 140 -1.42 -18.93 7.52
CA ILE A 140 -1.07 -20.31 7.82
C ILE A 140 0.40 -20.49 8.23
N LYS A 141 1.24 -19.50 7.92
CA LYS A 141 2.68 -19.55 8.16
C LYS A 141 3.04 -18.94 9.51
N GLU A 142 3.42 -19.77 10.46
CA GLU A 142 3.73 -19.34 11.83
C GLU A 142 4.83 -18.26 11.88
N HIS A 143 5.91 -18.41 11.10
CA HIS A 143 7.03 -17.47 11.11
C HIS A 143 6.62 -16.04 10.73
N VAL A 144 5.69 -15.85 9.76
CA VAL A 144 5.23 -14.49 9.40
C VAL A 144 4.29 -13.92 10.47
N ILE A 145 3.54 -14.76 11.15
CA ILE A 145 2.70 -14.39 12.28
C ILE A 145 3.56 -13.92 13.46
N ASP A 146 4.65 -14.62 13.76
CA ASP A 146 5.57 -14.25 14.84
C ASP A 146 6.32 -12.95 14.51
N GLU A 147 6.75 -12.76 13.26
CA GLU A 147 7.30 -11.47 12.80
C GLU A 147 6.29 -10.32 12.99
N SER A 148 5.03 -10.55 12.64
CA SER A 148 3.95 -9.55 12.78
C SER A 148 3.66 -9.23 14.25
N ARG A 149 3.61 -10.24 15.12
CA ARG A 149 3.47 -10.04 16.58
C ARG A 149 4.62 -9.21 17.15
N ALA A 150 5.86 -9.53 16.75
CA ALA A 150 7.03 -8.79 17.17
C ALA A 150 7.01 -7.34 16.69
N MET A 151 6.58 -7.09 15.44
CA MET A 151 6.42 -5.75 14.87
C MET A 151 5.35 -4.95 15.61
N ALA A 152 4.18 -5.52 15.88
CA ALA A 152 3.12 -4.88 16.64
C ALA A 152 3.60 -4.46 18.03
N LYS A 153 4.37 -5.33 18.70
CA LYS A 153 4.98 -5.02 20.01
C LYS A 153 5.96 -3.85 19.92
N ARG A 154 6.83 -3.80 18.89
CA ARG A 154 7.79 -2.68 18.73
C ARG A 154 7.09 -1.35 18.42
N LEU A 155 5.98 -1.39 17.68
CA LEU A 155 5.17 -0.21 17.37
C LEU A 155 4.20 0.19 18.48
N GLY A 156 4.04 -0.64 19.54
CA GLY A 156 3.09 -0.39 20.63
C GLY A 156 1.62 -0.59 20.22
N TYR A 157 1.35 -1.32 19.16
CA TYR A 157 -0.01 -1.59 18.67
C TYR A 157 -0.66 -2.76 19.41
N HIS A 158 -1.27 -2.48 20.55
CA HIS A 158 -1.93 -3.47 21.41
C HIS A 158 -3.30 -3.93 20.89
N ASN A 159 -3.85 -3.23 19.91
CA ASN A 159 -5.13 -3.50 19.26
C ASN A 159 -5.01 -4.41 18.02
N MET A 160 -3.80 -4.93 17.75
CA MET A 160 -3.55 -5.87 16.67
C MET A 160 -3.33 -7.28 17.22
N THR A 161 -4.00 -8.25 16.61
CA THR A 161 -3.87 -9.67 16.94
C THR A 161 -3.50 -10.46 15.69
N PHE A 162 -2.52 -11.35 15.81
CA PHE A 162 -2.07 -12.19 14.70
C PHE A 162 -2.22 -13.67 15.06
N ILE A 163 -2.92 -14.43 14.20
CA ILE A 163 -3.36 -15.79 14.42
C ILE A 163 -2.79 -16.69 13.34
N CYS A 164 -2.02 -17.71 13.74
CA CYS A 164 -1.61 -18.78 12.84
C CYS A 164 -2.78 -19.76 12.68
N ALA A 165 -3.44 -19.74 11.52
CA ALA A 165 -4.58 -20.60 11.24
C ALA A 165 -4.79 -20.83 9.75
N ASP A 166 -5.42 -21.96 9.42
CA ASP A 166 -5.89 -22.26 8.08
C ASP A 166 -7.27 -21.63 7.85
N LEU A 167 -7.39 -20.76 6.84
CA LEU A 167 -8.65 -20.07 6.50
C LEU A 167 -9.81 -21.03 6.19
N ARG A 168 -9.52 -22.27 5.80
CA ARG A 168 -10.56 -23.30 5.57
C ARG A 168 -11.34 -23.64 6.84
N THR A 169 -10.68 -23.56 7.98
CA THR A 169 -11.25 -23.93 9.29
C THR A 169 -11.38 -22.76 10.24
N TYR A 170 -10.76 -21.62 9.93
CA TYR A 170 -10.83 -20.42 10.76
C TYR A 170 -12.26 -19.90 10.88
N GLN A 171 -12.67 -19.60 12.11
CA GLN A 171 -13.96 -18.99 12.41
C GLN A 171 -13.75 -17.52 12.76
N PRO A 172 -14.16 -16.58 11.90
CA PRO A 172 -14.03 -15.15 12.19
C PRO A 172 -14.99 -14.72 13.31
N PRO A 173 -14.67 -13.64 14.03
CA PRO A 173 -15.65 -12.99 14.91
C PRO A 173 -16.86 -12.48 14.11
N LYS A 174 -18.02 -12.40 14.76
CA LYS A 174 -19.28 -11.96 14.12
C LYS A 174 -19.41 -10.45 13.93
N ASN A 175 -18.49 -9.68 14.45
CA ASN A 175 -18.50 -8.21 14.41
C ASN A 175 -17.36 -7.65 13.52
N VAL A 176 -16.98 -8.35 12.46
CA VAL A 176 -16.00 -7.84 11.49
C VAL A 176 -16.65 -6.74 10.65
N THR A 177 -16.03 -5.57 10.62
CA THR A 177 -16.48 -4.44 9.80
C THR A 177 -16.02 -4.58 8.36
N ALA A 178 -14.77 -5.02 8.16
CA ALA A 178 -14.21 -5.21 6.83
C ALA A 178 -13.24 -6.40 6.80
N VAL A 179 -13.22 -7.10 5.67
CA VAL A 179 -12.24 -8.14 5.36
C VAL A 179 -11.36 -7.67 4.22
N ILE A 180 -10.05 -7.75 4.42
CA ILE A 180 -9.06 -7.48 3.38
C ILE A 180 -8.24 -8.73 3.09
N SER A 181 -7.75 -8.85 1.84
CA SER A 181 -6.92 -9.96 1.42
C SER A 181 -6.13 -9.56 0.16
N LEU A 182 -5.03 -8.85 0.34
CA LEU A 182 -4.24 -8.36 -0.79
C LEU A 182 -3.15 -9.35 -1.22
N HIS A 183 -2.65 -10.16 -0.30
CA HIS A 183 -1.57 -11.11 -0.56
C HIS A 183 -2.04 -12.55 -0.76
N ALA A 184 -3.36 -12.75 -0.86
CA ALA A 184 -3.94 -14.03 -1.18
C ALA A 184 -3.77 -14.33 -2.67
N CYS A 185 -3.06 -15.41 -2.98
CA CYS A 185 -2.92 -15.92 -4.34
C CYS A 185 -3.82 -17.14 -4.51
N ASP A 186 -4.44 -17.27 -5.69
CA ASP A 186 -5.21 -18.44 -6.10
C ASP A 186 -6.31 -18.82 -5.06
N ILE A 187 -6.32 -20.02 -4.56
CA ILE A 187 -7.31 -20.55 -3.59
C ILE A 187 -7.46 -19.65 -2.34
N ALA A 188 -6.42 -18.95 -1.92
CA ALA A 188 -6.50 -18.11 -0.73
C ALA A 188 -7.47 -16.92 -0.88
N THR A 189 -7.67 -16.42 -2.10
CA THR A 189 -8.69 -15.39 -2.37
C THR A 189 -10.10 -15.94 -2.16
N ASP A 190 -10.39 -17.14 -2.67
CA ASP A 190 -11.69 -17.79 -2.50
C ASP A 190 -11.96 -18.09 -1.02
N LEU A 191 -10.92 -18.52 -0.28
CA LEU A 191 -11.01 -18.77 1.16
C LEU A 191 -11.27 -17.47 1.95
N ALA A 192 -10.65 -16.35 1.54
CA ALA A 192 -10.90 -15.06 2.15
C ALA A 192 -12.35 -14.60 1.92
N LEU A 193 -12.88 -14.73 0.70
CA LEU A 193 -14.27 -14.45 0.39
C LEU A 193 -15.23 -15.35 1.20
N GLY A 194 -14.96 -16.66 1.26
CA GLY A 194 -15.71 -17.58 2.08
C GLY A 194 -15.63 -17.27 3.58
N THR A 195 -14.51 -16.71 4.06
CA THR A 195 -14.37 -16.26 5.44
C THR A 195 -15.17 -14.98 5.69
N ALA A 196 -15.16 -14.04 4.74
CA ALA A 196 -15.94 -12.80 4.82
C ALA A 196 -17.45 -13.06 4.91
N THR A 197 -17.97 -14.10 4.23
CA THR A 197 -19.41 -14.47 4.33
C THR A 197 -19.80 -15.11 5.67
N ARG A 198 -18.83 -15.52 6.48
CA ARG A 198 -19.04 -16.10 7.82
C ARG A 198 -18.80 -15.11 8.96
N ALA A 199 -18.23 -13.94 8.67
CA ALA A 199 -17.82 -12.87 9.61
C ALA A 199 -18.98 -12.01 10.17
#